data_beb8db7f955dd873c2fc60c2bd8dc3d3
#
_entry.id   beb8db7f955dd873c2fc60c2bd8dc3d3
#
_cell.length_a   1.000
_cell.length_b   1.000
_cell.length_c   1.000
_cell.angle_alpha   90.00
_cell.angle_beta   90.00
_cell.angle_gamma   90.00
#
_symmetry.space_group_name_H-M   'P 1'
#
loop_
_entity.id
_entity.type
_entity.pdbx_description
1 polymer ?
#
loop_
_entity_poly.entity_id
_entity_poly.type
_entity_poly.pdbx_seq_one_letter_code
_entity_poly.pdbx_strand_id
1 'polypeptide(L)'
;MDFYQVGLFFTLICVAISFVALLRERDDIHKILVVDLIETVGLVLICLVATDLAEALILPGLVVGISELLMLTELYIRKEKLPLPTYKPIRIEVMRTAPPIITFVLIVYGIILSGFSGGAVAGIGLVFYFLCKGYEERFALLETVSGYAWALWIVA
;
A
#
# COMPACT_ATOMS: atom_id res chain seq x y z
N MET A 1 25.47 18.28 -13.47
CA MET A 1 24.56 17.19 -13.05
C MET A 1 23.15 17.68 -13.30
N ASP A 2 22.40 16.96 -14.10
CA ASP A 2 21.00 17.29 -14.32
C ASP A 2 20.20 17.01 -13.05
N PHE A 3 19.13 17.76 -12.86
CA PHE A 3 18.27 17.63 -11.68
C PHE A 3 17.79 16.17 -11.43
N TYR A 4 17.56 15.44 -12.53
CA TYR A 4 17.25 14.01 -12.52
C TYR A 4 18.36 13.15 -11.89
N GLN A 5 19.62 13.38 -12.29
CA GLN A 5 20.77 12.62 -11.75
C GLN A 5 20.97 12.85 -10.25
N VAL A 6 20.74 14.10 -9.81
CA VAL A 6 20.78 14.45 -8.38
C VAL A 6 19.68 13.72 -7.62
N GLY A 7 18.43 13.75 -8.13
CA GLY A 7 17.30 13.05 -7.53
C GLY A 7 17.55 11.54 -7.43
N LEU A 8 18.01 10.93 -8.52
CA LEU A 8 18.32 9.50 -8.56
C LEU A 8 19.40 9.12 -7.54
N PHE A 9 20.47 9.91 -7.45
CA PHE A 9 21.56 9.65 -6.51
C PHE A 9 21.08 9.71 -5.05
N PHE A 10 20.29 10.73 -4.68
CA PHE A 10 19.74 10.84 -3.34
C PHE A 10 18.75 9.69 -3.03
N THR A 11 17.91 9.32 -3.98
CA THR A 11 16.95 8.21 -3.80
C THR A 11 17.68 6.89 -3.56
N LEU A 12 18.74 6.60 -4.33
CA LEU A 12 19.55 5.39 -4.13
C LEU A 12 20.25 5.37 -2.76
N ILE A 13 20.73 6.52 -2.28
CA ILE A 13 21.28 6.61 -0.91
C ILE A 13 20.18 6.31 0.13
N CYS A 14 18.98 6.87 -0.02
CA CYS A 14 17.88 6.62 0.88
C CYS A 14 17.49 5.14 0.91
N VAL A 15 17.42 4.48 -0.26
CA VAL A 15 17.20 3.02 -0.37
C VAL A 15 18.27 2.25 0.42
N ALA A 16 19.54 2.56 0.18
CA ALA A 16 20.65 1.87 0.86
C ALA A 16 20.57 2.03 2.39
N ILE A 17 20.29 3.24 2.88
CA ILE A 17 20.13 3.51 4.31
C ILE A 17 18.94 2.73 4.89
N SER A 18 17.81 2.70 4.19
CA SER A 18 16.61 1.99 4.62
C SER A 18 16.84 0.48 4.68
N PHE A 19 17.54 -0.11 3.72
CA PHE A 19 17.93 -1.53 3.79
C PHE A 19 18.86 -1.83 4.98
N VAL A 20 19.85 -0.97 5.24
CA VAL A 20 20.72 -1.13 6.42
C VAL A 20 19.92 -1.01 7.72
N ALA A 21 18.95 -0.09 7.78
CA ALA A 21 18.04 0.04 8.91
C ALA A 21 17.20 -1.23 9.11
N LEU A 22 16.63 -1.78 8.03
CA LEU A 22 15.85 -3.03 8.07
C LEU A 22 16.66 -4.21 8.62
N LEU A 23 17.91 -4.36 8.18
CA LEU A 23 18.79 -5.44 8.65
C LEU A 23 19.17 -5.32 10.13
N ARG A 24 19.13 -4.11 10.69
CA ARG A 24 19.45 -3.84 12.10
C ARG A 24 18.26 -3.89 13.02
N GLU A 25 17.08 -3.70 12.48
CA GLU A 25 15.86 -3.64 13.28
C GLU A 25 15.47 -5.02 13.80
N ARG A 26 15.03 -5.09 15.05
CA ARG A 26 14.60 -6.32 15.72
C ARG A 26 13.14 -6.36 16.09
N ASP A 27 12.51 -5.19 16.26
CA ASP A 27 11.09 -5.10 16.57
C ASP A 27 10.27 -5.20 15.28
N ASP A 28 9.28 -6.10 15.27
CA ASP A 28 8.50 -6.40 14.07
C ASP A 28 7.65 -5.21 13.59
N ILE A 29 7.18 -4.36 14.52
CA ILE A 29 6.44 -3.13 14.14
C ILE A 29 7.38 -2.14 13.46
N HIS A 30 8.59 -1.95 14.01
CA HIS A 30 9.58 -1.08 13.40
C HIS A 30 10.08 -1.62 12.05
N LYS A 31 10.18 -2.94 11.88
CA LYS A 31 10.51 -3.54 10.58
C LYS A 31 9.47 -3.18 9.53
N ILE A 32 8.18 -3.28 9.85
CA ILE A 32 7.11 -2.91 8.91
C ILE A 32 7.19 -1.43 8.55
N LEU A 33 7.46 -0.55 9.52
CA LEU A 33 7.66 0.88 9.26
C LEU A 33 8.84 1.14 8.32
N VAL A 34 9.93 0.38 8.46
CA VAL A 34 11.10 0.52 7.59
C VAL A 34 10.81 -0.06 6.19
N VAL A 35 10.01 -1.13 6.09
CA VAL A 35 9.56 -1.69 4.81
C VAL A 35 8.67 -0.68 4.08
N ASP A 36 7.71 -0.05 4.77
CA ASP A 36 6.87 1.02 4.23
C ASP A 36 7.71 2.22 3.75
N LEU A 37 8.79 2.56 4.48
CA LEU A 37 9.74 3.58 4.04
C LEU A 37 10.47 3.18 2.75
N ILE A 38 10.92 1.92 2.63
CA ILE A 38 11.57 1.40 1.42
C ILE A 38 10.61 1.50 0.23
N GLU A 39 9.36 1.12 0.42
CA GLU A 39 8.32 1.20 -0.60
C GLU A 39 8.07 2.65 -1.02
N THR A 40 7.93 3.58 -0.07
CA THR A 40 7.76 5.02 -0.34
C THR A 40 8.92 5.57 -1.17
N VAL A 41 10.17 5.22 -0.83
CA VAL A 41 11.35 5.63 -1.60
C VAL A 41 11.37 4.97 -2.97
N GLY A 42 10.91 3.72 -3.09
CA GLY A 42 10.71 3.03 -4.36
C GLY A 42 9.71 3.74 -5.27
N LEU A 43 8.58 4.20 -4.72
CA LEU A 43 7.60 5.01 -5.46
C LEU A 43 8.20 6.34 -5.96
N VAL A 44 9.04 6.99 -5.16
CA VAL A 44 9.79 8.19 -5.61
C VAL A 44 10.70 7.86 -6.79
N LEU A 45 11.39 6.72 -6.74
CA LEU A 45 12.24 6.26 -7.84
C LEU A 45 11.42 6.02 -9.12
N ILE A 46 10.27 5.37 -9.01
CA ILE A 46 9.32 5.16 -10.10
C ILE A 46 8.89 6.50 -10.72
N CYS A 47 8.53 7.46 -9.88
CA CYS A 47 8.15 8.81 -10.36
C CYS A 47 9.30 9.53 -11.07
N LEU A 48 10.56 9.33 -10.62
CA LEU A 48 11.74 9.91 -11.26
C LEU A 48 12.03 9.27 -12.63
N VAL A 49 11.83 7.95 -12.76
CA VAL A 49 12.06 7.24 -14.03
C VAL A 49 11.04 7.63 -15.09
N ALA A 50 9.79 7.89 -14.71
CA ALA A 50 8.72 8.43 -15.55
C ALA A 50 8.55 7.74 -16.92
N THR A 51 8.67 6.40 -16.93
CA THR A 51 8.37 5.58 -18.12
C THR A 51 6.97 4.97 -18.00
N ASP A 52 6.39 4.52 -19.11
CA ASP A 52 5.08 3.86 -19.14
C ASP A 52 5.03 2.66 -18.18
N LEU A 53 6.12 1.88 -18.12
CA LEU A 53 6.24 0.76 -17.18
C LEU A 53 6.28 1.25 -15.74
N ALA A 54 7.03 2.32 -15.46
CA ALA A 54 7.11 2.91 -14.14
C ALA A 54 5.73 3.43 -13.68
N GLU A 55 4.97 4.08 -14.55
CA GLU A 55 3.60 4.50 -14.26
C GLU A 55 2.67 3.32 -13.92
N ALA A 56 2.81 2.20 -14.64
CA ALA A 56 2.03 0.99 -14.36
C ALA A 56 2.32 0.39 -12.98
N LEU A 57 3.50 0.64 -12.41
CA LEU A 57 3.90 0.16 -11.09
C LEU A 57 3.38 1.01 -9.92
N ILE A 58 2.85 2.21 -10.19
CA ILE A 58 2.31 3.09 -9.15
C ILE A 58 1.14 2.42 -8.42
N LEU A 59 0.22 1.81 -9.16
CA LEU A 59 -0.94 1.17 -8.54
C LEU A 59 -0.58 0.01 -7.61
N PRO A 60 0.19 -1.00 -8.03
CA PRO A 60 0.61 -2.06 -7.11
C PRO A 60 1.45 -1.55 -5.95
N GLY A 61 2.31 -0.54 -6.14
CA GLY A 61 3.05 0.10 -5.05
C GLY A 61 2.12 0.73 -4.01
N LEU A 62 1.14 1.52 -4.42
CA LEU A 62 0.15 2.09 -3.50
C LEU A 62 -0.68 1.03 -2.78
N VAL A 63 -0.98 -0.11 -3.42
CA VAL A 63 -1.66 -1.24 -2.77
C VAL A 63 -0.80 -1.82 -1.66
N VAL A 64 0.50 -1.98 -1.89
CA VAL A 64 1.45 -2.46 -0.87
C VAL A 64 1.47 -1.53 0.33
N GLY A 65 1.73 -0.22 0.14
CA GLY A 65 1.84 0.74 1.23
C GLY A 65 0.55 0.86 2.05
N ILE A 66 -0.61 0.90 1.39
CA ILE A 66 -1.90 0.89 2.10
C ILE A 66 -2.06 -0.39 2.93
N SER A 67 -1.69 -1.55 2.38
CA SER A 67 -1.78 -2.83 3.08
C SER A 67 -0.86 -2.87 4.29
N GLU A 68 0.35 -2.35 4.17
CA GLU A 68 1.35 -2.29 5.26
C GLU A 68 0.91 -1.36 6.39
N LEU A 69 0.37 -0.18 6.07
CA LEU A 69 -0.18 0.75 7.06
C LEU A 69 -1.36 0.16 7.82
N LEU A 70 -2.26 -0.55 7.13
CA LEU A 70 -3.38 -1.23 7.78
C LEU A 70 -2.90 -2.39 8.65
N MET A 71 -1.93 -3.17 8.17
CA MET A 71 -1.33 -4.28 8.92
C MET A 71 -0.59 -3.78 10.16
N LEU A 72 0.14 -2.66 10.06
CA LEU A 72 0.79 -1.99 11.18
C LEU A 72 -0.22 -1.61 12.26
N THR A 73 -1.35 -1.04 11.87
CA THR A 73 -2.45 -0.68 12.79
C THR A 73 -2.97 -1.91 13.53
N GLU A 74 -3.18 -3.02 12.84
CA GLU A 74 -3.63 -4.28 13.43
C GLU A 74 -2.63 -4.87 14.42
N LEU A 75 -1.35 -4.87 14.06
CA LEU A 75 -0.28 -5.35 14.92
C LEU A 75 -0.13 -4.49 16.17
N TYR A 76 -0.25 -3.17 16.03
CA TYR A 76 -0.20 -2.24 17.16
C TYR A 76 -1.36 -2.49 18.14
N ILE A 77 -2.59 -2.65 17.64
CA ILE A 77 -3.77 -2.98 18.46
C ILE A 77 -3.53 -4.27 19.24
N ARG A 78 -2.98 -5.31 18.60
CA ARG A 78 -2.67 -6.59 19.25
C ARG A 78 -1.57 -6.47 20.30
N LYS A 79 -0.48 -5.76 19.99
CA LYS A 79 0.65 -5.56 20.91
C LYS A 79 0.24 -4.82 22.18
N GLU A 80 -0.53 -3.75 22.03
CA GLU A 80 -1.04 -2.95 23.13
C GLU A 80 -2.25 -3.56 23.84
N LYS A 81 -2.72 -4.73 23.40
CA LYS A 81 -3.92 -5.40 23.94
C LYS A 81 -5.14 -4.47 24.03
N LEU A 82 -5.26 -3.57 23.07
CA LEU A 82 -6.38 -2.65 23.03
C LEU A 82 -7.68 -3.44 22.82
N PRO A 83 -8.78 -3.06 23.50
CA PRO A 83 -10.05 -3.74 23.33
C PRO A 83 -10.51 -3.62 21.88
N LEU A 84 -10.62 -4.75 21.21
CA LEU A 84 -11.25 -4.80 19.89
C LEU A 84 -12.70 -4.33 20.03
N PRO A 85 -13.17 -3.50 19.10
CA PRO A 85 -14.56 -3.07 19.12
C PRO A 85 -15.47 -4.32 19.06
N THR A 86 -16.18 -4.57 20.13
CA THR A 86 -17.18 -5.67 20.26
C THR A 86 -18.43 -5.38 19.42
N TYR A 87 -18.31 -4.53 18.44
CA TYR A 87 -19.41 -4.11 17.59
C TYR A 87 -19.77 -5.23 16.62
N LYS A 88 -20.95 -5.79 16.76
CA LYS A 88 -21.51 -6.67 15.73
C LYS A 88 -21.91 -5.80 14.54
N PRO A 89 -21.24 -5.91 13.39
CA PRO A 89 -21.59 -5.09 12.24
C PRO A 89 -23.04 -5.40 11.82
N ILE A 90 -23.82 -4.35 11.64
CA ILE A 90 -25.16 -4.48 11.06
C ILE A 90 -24.96 -4.94 9.61
N ARG A 91 -25.35 -6.17 9.31
CA ARG A 91 -25.25 -6.73 7.96
C ARG A 91 -26.47 -6.31 7.14
N ILE A 92 -26.41 -5.12 6.56
CA ILE A 92 -27.36 -4.69 5.54
C ILE A 92 -26.79 -4.99 4.15
N GLU A 93 -27.66 -5.38 3.22
CA GLU A 93 -27.27 -5.78 1.87
C GLU A 93 -26.49 -4.69 1.12
N VAL A 94 -26.85 -3.43 1.33
CA VAL A 94 -26.15 -2.26 0.77
C VAL A 94 -24.67 -2.22 1.20
N MET A 95 -24.36 -2.56 2.44
CA MET A 95 -22.96 -2.60 2.91
C MET A 95 -22.17 -3.80 2.36
N ARG A 96 -22.86 -4.78 1.80
CA ARG A 96 -22.23 -5.94 1.17
C ARG A 96 -21.98 -5.72 -0.31
N THR A 97 -22.88 -5.05 -1.01
CA THR A 97 -22.85 -4.89 -2.47
C THR A 97 -22.26 -3.56 -2.93
N ALA A 98 -22.50 -2.46 -2.19
CA ALA A 98 -22.00 -1.15 -2.59
C ALA A 98 -20.46 -1.02 -2.56
N PRO A 99 -19.73 -1.51 -1.54
CA PRO A 99 -18.28 -1.37 -1.51
C PRO A 99 -17.56 -1.98 -2.72
N PRO A 100 -17.83 -3.23 -3.13
CA PRO A 100 -17.17 -3.79 -4.31
C PRO A 100 -17.53 -3.05 -5.61
N ILE A 101 -18.76 -2.55 -5.75
CA ILE A 101 -19.17 -1.79 -6.93
C ILE A 101 -18.45 -0.45 -6.99
N ILE A 102 -18.43 0.30 -5.89
CA ILE A 102 -17.73 1.60 -5.83
C ILE A 102 -16.25 1.42 -6.09
N THR A 103 -15.63 0.42 -5.47
CA THR A 103 -14.21 0.09 -5.66
C THR A 103 -13.92 -0.25 -7.12
N PHE A 104 -14.74 -1.08 -7.74
CA PHE A 104 -14.59 -1.45 -9.14
C PHE A 104 -14.66 -0.22 -10.05
N VAL A 105 -15.62 0.67 -9.82
CA VAL A 105 -15.77 1.92 -10.59
C VAL A 105 -14.54 2.82 -10.41
N LEU A 106 -14.04 2.97 -9.17
CA LEU A 106 -12.86 3.79 -8.92
C LEU A 106 -11.59 3.20 -9.53
N ILE A 107 -11.42 1.86 -9.52
CA ILE A 107 -10.29 1.20 -10.18
C ILE A 107 -10.35 1.40 -11.70
N VAL A 108 -11.50 1.15 -12.32
CA VAL A 108 -11.67 1.36 -13.76
C VAL A 108 -11.43 2.81 -14.14
N TYR A 109 -11.96 3.75 -13.37
CA TYR A 109 -11.73 5.17 -13.61
C TYR A 109 -10.26 5.55 -13.43
N GLY A 110 -9.60 4.97 -12.41
CA GLY A 110 -8.16 5.15 -12.20
C GLY A 110 -7.32 4.65 -13.39
N ILE A 111 -7.66 3.49 -13.95
CA ILE A 111 -7.00 2.95 -15.16
C ILE A 111 -7.19 3.90 -16.35
N ILE A 112 -8.38 4.47 -16.53
CA ILE A 112 -8.67 5.42 -17.61
C ILE A 112 -7.87 6.72 -17.45
N LEU A 113 -7.74 7.22 -16.21
CA LEU A 113 -6.95 8.43 -15.92
C LEU A 113 -5.46 8.22 -16.15
N SER A 114 -4.97 6.99 -15.96
CA SER A 114 -3.54 6.60 -16.01
C SER A 114 -2.63 7.43 -15.10
N GLY A 115 -1.34 7.11 -15.10
CA GLY A 115 -0.32 7.82 -14.35
C GLY A 115 -0.56 7.86 -12.83
N PHE A 116 0.08 8.80 -12.17
CA PHE A 116 0.00 8.96 -10.72
C PHE A 116 -1.41 9.28 -10.21
N SER A 117 -2.14 10.15 -10.93
CA SER A 117 -3.52 10.50 -10.57
C SER A 117 -4.46 9.32 -10.66
N GLY A 118 -4.28 8.47 -11.69
CA GLY A 118 -5.04 7.24 -11.86
C GLY A 118 -4.76 6.23 -10.75
N GLY A 119 -3.49 6.05 -10.41
CA GLY A 119 -3.06 5.21 -9.28
C GLY A 119 -3.66 5.67 -7.95
N ALA A 120 -3.65 6.98 -7.68
CA ALA A 120 -4.23 7.54 -6.47
C ALA A 120 -5.75 7.28 -6.37
N VAL A 121 -6.50 7.46 -7.45
CA VAL A 121 -7.96 7.19 -7.48
C VAL A 121 -8.26 5.71 -7.26
N ALA A 122 -7.53 4.83 -7.94
CA ALA A 122 -7.67 3.39 -7.74
C ALA A 122 -7.29 2.96 -6.32
N GLY A 123 -6.22 3.55 -5.76
CA GLY A 123 -5.80 3.36 -4.37
C GLY A 123 -6.88 3.75 -3.36
N ILE A 124 -7.52 4.91 -3.54
CA ILE A 124 -8.66 5.33 -2.70
C ILE A 124 -9.79 4.29 -2.75
N GLY A 125 -10.09 3.74 -3.94
CA GLY A 125 -11.08 2.68 -4.08
C GLY A 125 -10.74 1.44 -3.28
N LEU A 126 -9.48 1.01 -3.30
CA LEU A 126 -8.99 -0.14 -2.54
C LEU A 126 -9.03 0.11 -1.03
N VAL A 127 -8.57 1.28 -0.56
CA VAL A 127 -8.68 1.67 0.87
C VAL A 127 -10.12 1.60 1.33
N PHE A 128 -11.03 2.18 0.55
CA PHE A 128 -12.46 2.15 0.85
C PHE A 128 -12.97 0.71 0.99
N TYR A 129 -12.58 -0.17 0.07
CA TYR A 129 -12.97 -1.58 0.12
C TYR A 129 -12.47 -2.27 1.39
N PHE A 130 -11.19 -2.09 1.74
CA PHE A 130 -10.61 -2.66 2.96
C PHE A 130 -11.30 -2.16 4.22
N LEU A 131 -11.59 -0.86 4.30
CA LEU A 131 -12.26 -0.27 5.46
C LEU A 131 -13.71 -0.77 5.63
N CYS A 132 -14.38 -1.17 4.54
CA CYS A 132 -15.72 -1.73 4.58
C CYS A 132 -15.75 -3.21 5.00
N LYS A 133 -14.61 -3.90 5.05
CA LYS A 133 -14.51 -5.30 5.48
C LYS A 133 -14.47 -5.42 7.01
N GLY A 134 -15.05 -6.53 7.53
CA GLY A 134 -14.91 -6.90 8.92
C GLY A 134 -13.45 -7.22 9.27
N TYR A 135 -13.10 -7.13 10.56
CA TYR A 135 -11.73 -7.26 11.04
C TYR A 135 -11.01 -8.53 10.53
N GLU A 136 -11.64 -9.71 10.71
CA GLU A 136 -11.01 -10.98 10.30
C GLU A 136 -10.88 -11.11 8.77
N GLU A 137 -11.92 -10.72 8.03
CA GLU A 137 -11.92 -10.74 6.57
C GLU A 137 -10.90 -9.76 6.01
N ARG A 138 -10.74 -8.59 6.65
CA ARG A 138 -9.80 -7.55 6.25
C ARG A 138 -8.36 -8.03 6.37
N PHE A 139 -8.00 -8.67 7.49
CA PHE A 139 -6.63 -9.13 7.70
C PHE A 139 -6.21 -10.18 6.66
N ALA A 140 -7.04 -11.20 6.43
CA ALA A 140 -6.77 -12.21 5.41
C ALA A 140 -6.70 -11.64 3.99
N LEU A 141 -7.56 -10.65 3.69
CA LEU A 141 -7.56 -9.97 2.40
C LEU A 141 -6.30 -9.13 2.20
N LEU A 142 -5.88 -8.38 3.23
CA LEU A 142 -4.66 -7.57 3.21
C LEU A 142 -3.43 -8.43 2.99
N GLU A 143 -3.29 -9.54 3.71
CA GLU A 143 -2.17 -10.47 3.56
C GLU A 143 -2.10 -11.01 2.11
N THR A 144 -3.24 -11.43 1.57
CA THR A 144 -3.30 -11.97 0.21
C THR A 144 -2.97 -10.90 -0.85
N VAL A 145 -3.61 -9.74 -0.76
CA VAL A 145 -3.45 -8.66 -1.76
C VAL A 145 -2.05 -8.06 -1.70
N SER A 146 -1.52 -7.84 -0.49
CA SER A 146 -0.15 -7.37 -0.31
C SER A 146 0.86 -8.35 -0.90
N GLY A 147 0.70 -9.65 -0.65
CA GLY A 147 1.59 -10.67 -1.21
C GLY A 147 1.61 -10.66 -2.74
N TYR A 148 0.44 -10.57 -3.39
CA TYR A 148 0.38 -10.46 -4.85
C TYR A 148 0.95 -9.14 -5.38
N ALA A 149 0.68 -8.02 -4.72
CA ALA A 149 1.20 -6.72 -5.12
C ALA A 149 2.72 -6.66 -5.02
N TRP A 150 3.30 -7.19 -3.93
CA TRP A 150 4.76 -7.35 -3.77
C TRP A 150 5.36 -8.22 -4.86
N ALA A 151 4.74 -9.37 -5.16
CA ALA A 151 5.22 -10.25 -6.22
C ALA A 151 5.25 -9.55 -7.58
N LEU A 152 4.20 -8.80 -7.93
CA LEU A 152 4.16 -8.01 -9.15
C LEU A 152 5.25 -6.93 -9.17
N TRP A 153 5.45 -6.26 -8.05
CA TRP A 153 6.42 -5.17 -7.94
C TRP A 153 7.87 -5.65 -8.09
N ILE A 154 8.18 -6.81 -7.50
CA ILE A 154 9.53 -7.42 -7.60
C ILE A 154 9.81 -7.91 -9.01
N VAL A 155 8.81 -8.49 -9.68
CA VAL A 155 8.98 -9.03 -11.05
C VAL A 155 9.11 -7.92 -12.09
N ALA A 156 8.45 -6.79 -11.91
CA ALA A 156 8.47 -5.67 -12.83
C ALA A 156 9.70 -4.79 -12.69
#